data_563eacf461f9c7f833fb91e0b2b4d850
#
_entry.id   563eacf461f9c7f833fb91e0b2b4d850
#
_cell.length_a   1.000
_cell.length_b   1.000
_cell.length_c   1.000
_cell.angle_alpha   90.00
_cell.angle_beta   90.00
_cell.angle_gamma   90.00
#
_symmetry.space_group_name_H-M   'P 1'
#
loop_
_entity.id
_entity.type
_entity.pdbx_description
1 polymer ?
#
loop_
_entity_poly.entity_id
_entity_poly.type
_entity_poly.pdbx_seq_one_letter_code
_entity_poly.pdbx_strand_id
1 'polypeptide(L)'
;MEILTPFRYAPSSSLRAMTDGTGAALFAAAAGESLYRWYDSQKFCGRCGARMEKSTVERAMVCPHCKNTVYPKICPAVIVAVHDGDRLLLTRYRGRPFKKYALIAGFNEIGESIEDTVHREVMEEAGLRVKNLRFYKSQPWVFTDTLLMGFVCELDGSNRITVQESELAEASWHLRSELPEDYSHISLTGEMIEQFRLGRL
;
A
#
# COMPACT_ATOMS: atom_id res chain seq x y z
N MET A 1 -7.90 -30.07 14.76
CA MET A 1 -8.75 -28.92 15.14
C MET A 1 -10.08 -29.09 14.40
N GLU A 2 -11.16 -29.32 15.12
CA GLU A 2 -12.48 -29.46 14.52
C GLU A 2 -13.01 -28.11 14.04
N ILE A 3 -13.65 -28.11 12.89
CA ILE A 3 -14.34 -26.94 12.34
C ILE A 3 -15.79 -26.99 12.84
N LEU A 4 -16.22 -25.94 13.51
CA LEU A 4 -17.61 -25.78 13.92
C LEU A 4 -18.47 -25.48 12.67
N THR A 5 -19.46 -26.29 12.38
CA THR A 5 -20.46 -25.99 11.35
C THR A 5 -21.30 -24.76 11.78
N PRO A 6 -21.54 -23.77 10.88
CA PRO A 6 -21.37 -23.77 9.41
C PRO A 6 -20.01 -23.21 8.91
N PHE A 7 -18.97 -23.14 9.74
CA PHE A 7 -17.69 -22.55 9.38
C PHE A 7 -16.85 -23.47 8.47
N ARG A 8 -16.01 -22.88 7.64
CA ARG A 8 -15.04 -23.57 6.79
C ARG A 8 -13.71 -22.84 6.79
N TYR A 9 -12.62 -23.55 6.55
CA TYR A 9 -11.32 -22.91 6.29
C TYR A 9 -11.33 -22.26 4.91
N ALA A 10 -10.75 -21.05 4.84
CA ALA A 10 -10.52 -20.32 3.60
C ALA A 10 -9.13 -19.68 3.64
N PRO A 11 -8.45 -19.51 2.49
CA PRO A 11 -7.21 -18.76 2.42
C PRO A 11 -7.42 -17.30 2.89
N SER A 12 -6.47 -16.74 3.64
CA SER A 12 -6.53 -15.33 4.08
C SER A 12 -6.60 -14.35 2.90
N SER A 13 -6.04 -14.74 1.74
CA SER A 13 -6.14 -13.96 0.50
C SER A 13 -7.59 -13.76 0.01
N SER A 14 -8.52 -14.64 0.40
CA SER A 14 -9.94 -14.51 0.06
C SER A 14 -10.64 -13.34 0.76
N LEU A 15 -10.09 -12.83 1.88
CA LEU A 15 -10.65 -11.71 2.63
C LEU A 15 -10.86 -10.45 1.76
N ARG A 16 -10.01 -10.24 0.74
CA ARG A 16 -10.14 -9.11 -0.19
C ARG A 16 -11.36 -9.18 -1.10
N ALA A 17 -11.84 -10.39 -1.39
CA ALA A 17 -12.97 -10.65 -2.29
C ALA A 17 -14.28 -10.88 -1.55
N MET A 18 -14.27 -10.93 -0.22
CA MET A 18 -15.48 -11.14 0.58
C MET A 18 -16.32 -9.87 0.60
N THR A 19 -17.59 -10.02 0.23
CA THR A 19 -18.58 -8.93 0.21
C THR A 19 -19.72 -9.14 1.22
N ASP A 20 -19.75 -10.31 1.86
CA ASP A 20 -20.78 -10.77 2.77
C ASP A 20 -20.52 -10.43 4.25
N GLY A 21 -19.40 -9.76 4.54
CA GLY A 21 -19.06 -9.28 5.88
C GLY A 21 -19.15 -7.76 6.03
N THR A 22 -19.23 -7.26 7.25
CA THR A 22 -19.01 -5.84 7.50
C THR A 22 -17.53 -5.50 7.22
N GLY A 23 -17.25 -4.35 6.60
CA GLY A 23 -15.86 -3.90 6.32
C GLY A 23 -14.99 -3.92 7.58
N ALA A 24 -15.56 -3.61 8.76
CA ALA A 24 -14.87 -3.67 10.05
C ALA A 24 -14.45 -5.10 10.43
N ALA A 25 -15.32 -6.09 10.22
CA ALA A 25 -14.99 -7.50 10.53
C ALA A 25 -13.91 -8.05 9.60
N LEU A 26 -13.99 -7.73 8.30
CA LEU A 26 -12.96 -8.12 7.33
C LEU A 26 -11.62 -7.46 7.63
N PHE A 27 -11.63 -6.19 8.00
CA PHE A 27 -10.42 -5.48 8.41
C PHE A 27 -9.81 -6.08 9.69
N ALA A 28 -10.62 -6.40 10.69
CA ALA A 28 -10.17 -7.02 11.93
C ALA A 28 -9.54 -8.41 11.67
N ALA A 29 -10.14 -9.22 10.79
CA ALA A 29 -9.61 -10.51 10.39
C ALA A 29 -8.25 -10.37 9.68
N ALA A 30 -8.13 -9.44 8.73
CA ALA A 30 -6.89 -9.18 8.02
C ALA A 30 -5.80 -8.60 8.93
N ALA A 31 -6.14 -7.71 9.87
CA ALA A 31 -5.21 -7.19 10.88
C ALA A 31 -4.75 -8.29 11.85
N GLY A 32 -5.65 -9.18 12.26
CA GLY A 32 -5.31 -10.34 13.08
C GLY A 32 -4.35 -11.29 12.36
N GLU A 33 -4.55 -11.54 11.08
CA GLU A 33 -3.65 -12.36 10.26
C GLU A 33 -2.26 -11.72 10.12
N SER A 34 -2.19 -10.40 9.87
CA SER A 34 -0.92 -9.66 9.83
C SER A 34 -0.16 -9.77 11.14
N LEU A 35 -0.83 -9.58 12.28
CA LEU A 35 -0.22 -9.77 13.61
C LEU A 35 0.24 -11.21 13.84
N TYR A 36 -0.55 -12.19 13.42
CA TYR A 36 -0.17 -13.59 13.54
C TYR A 36 1.11 -13.89 12.78
N ARG A 37 1.20 -13.47 11.51
CA ARG A 37 2.42 -13.62 10.67
C ARG A 37 3.63 -12.98 11.34
N TRP A 38 3.47 -11.78 11.90
CA TRP A 38 4.56 -11.12 12.60
C TRP A 38 5.02 -11.91 13.82
N TYR A 39 4.12 -12.35 14.70
CA TYR A 39 4.47 -13.18 15.86
C TYR A 39 5.12 -14.51 15.44
N ASP A 40 4.61 -15.13 14.38
CA ASP A 40 5.15 -16.41 13.89
C ASP A 40 6.56 -16.25 13.31
N SER A 41 6.86 -15.11 12.67
CA SER A 41 8.18 -14.79 12.11
C SER A 41 9.21 -14.36 13.18
N GLN A 42 8.77 -13.94 14.37
CA GLN A 42 9.65 -13.43 15.42
C GLN A 42 9.93 -14.46 16.54
N LYS A 43 9.96 -15.75 16.23
CA LYS A 43 10.20 -16.83 17.22
C LYS A 43 11.62 -16.83 17.78
N PHE A 44 12.59 -16.40 16.99
CA PHE A 44 14.01 -16.40 17.34
C PHE A 44 14.63 -15.02 17.11
N CYS A 45 15.55 -14.66 18.00
CA CYS A 45 16.25 -13.39 17.94
C CYS A 45 17.22 -13.35 16.74
N GLY A 46 17.03 -12.41 15.83
CA GLY A 46 17.93 -12.22 14.67
C GLY A 46 19.35 -11.79 15.04
N ARG A 47 19.60 -11.37 16.30
CA ARG A 47 20.92 -10.99 16.81
C ARG A 47 21.70 -12.13 17.40
N CYS A 48 21.07 -13.02 18.20
CA CYS A 48 21.79 -14.05 18.97
C CYS A 48 21.18 -15.46 18.85
N GLY A 49 20.11 -15.64 18.09
CA GLY A 49 19.45 -16.93 17.87
C GLY A 49 18.59 -17.45 19.05
N ALA A 50 18.60 -16.80 20.22
CA ALA A 50 17.79 -17.23 21.36
C ALA A 50 16.29 -17.07 21.06
N ARG A 51 15.46 -17.91 21.72
CA ARG A 51 14.00 -17.81 21.59
C ARG A 51 13.49 -16.48 22.15
N MET A 52 12.61 -15.81 21.39
CA MET A 52 11.99 -14.56 21.79
C MET A 52 10.77 -14.80 22.67
N GLU A 53 10.48 -13.83 23.55
CA GLU A 53 9.32 -13.82 24.42
C GLU A 53 8.45 -12.59 24.13
N LYS A 54 7.14 -12.70 24.37
CA LYS A 54 6.23 -11.55 24.25
C LYS A 54 6.49 -10.60 25.41
N SER A 55 6.60 -9.31 25.12
CA SER A 55 6.59 -8.28 26.16
C SER A 55 5.27 -8.29 26.92
N THR A 56 5.33 -8.05 28.22
CA THR A 56 4.15 -7.90 29.09
C THR A 56 3.68 -6.44 29.19
N VAL A 57 4.46 -5.51 28.66
CA VAL A 57 4.21 -4.06 28.79
C VAL A 57 3.70 -3.45 27.50
N GLU A 58 4.19 -3.95 26.37
CA GLU A 58 3.87 -3.38 25.05
C GLU A 58 3.77 -4.48 23.98
N ARG A 59 3.30 -4.12 22.78
CA ARG A 59 3.23 -5.06 21.66
C ARG A 59 4.61 -5.19 21.02
N ALA A 60 5.47 -5.99 21.64
CA ALA A 60 6.84 -6.27 21.20
C ALA A 60 7.23 -7.72 21.50
N MET A 61 8.24 -8.20 20.79
CA MET A 61 8.98 -9.42 21.12
C MET A 61 10.33 -9.02 21.71
N VAL A 62 10.69 -9.62 22.86
CA VAL A 62 11.93 -9.30 23.60
C VAL A 62 12.79 -10.54 23.69
N CYS A 63 14.07 -10.40 23.42
CA CYS A 63 15.04 -11.46 23.64
C CYS A 63 15.45 -11.51 25.11
N PRO A 64 15.18 -12.61 25.87
CA PRO A 64 15.59 -12.70 27.26
C PRO A 64 17.11 -12.72 27.44
N HIS A 65 17.86 -13.16 26.40
CA HIS A 65 19.32 -13.26 26.44
C HIS A 65 20.03 -11.93 26.17
N CYS A 66 19.78 -11.30 24.99
CA CYS A 66 20.51 -10.09 24.57
C CYS A 66 19.70 -8.79 24.65
N LYS A 67 18.48 -8.85 25.16
CA LYS A 67 17.53 -7.73 25.33
C LYS A 67 17.13 -7.02 24.03
N ASN A 68 17.42 -7.63 22.85
CA ASN A 68 16.94 -7.12 21.58
C ASN A 68 15.40 -7.08 21.59
N THR A 69 14.81 -5.94 21.24
CA THR A 69 13.37 -5.74 21.17
C THR A 69 12.96 -5.54 19.72
N VAL A 70 11.89 -6.21 19.30
CA VAL A 70 11.35 -6.15 17.94
C VAL A 70 9.88 -5.77 18.02
N TYR A 71 9.50 -4.71 17.30
CA TYR A 71 8.13 -4.23 17.18
C TYR A 71 7.44 -4.79 15.93
N PRO A 72 6.09 -4.73 15.86
CA PRO A 72 5.36 -5.08 14.63
C PRO A 72 5.86 -4.28 13.43
N LYS A 73 6.01 -4.98 12.31
CA LYS A 73 6.45 -4.37 11.07
C LYS A 73 5.33 -3.52 10.47
N ILE A 74 5.63 -2.27 10.17
CA ILE A 74 4.80 -1.36 9.38
C ILE A 74 5.71 -0.71 8.35
N CYS A 75 5.42 -0.92 7.05
CA CYS A 75 6.19 -0.36 5.96
C CYS A 75 5.46 0.86 5.40
N PRO A 76 5.96 2.09 5.56
CA PRO A 76 5.39 3.26 4.90
C PRO A 76 5.53 3.15 3.38
N ALA A 77 4.49 3.56 2.65
CA ALA A 77 4.52 3.64 1.19
C ALA A 77 3.62 4.77 0.72
N VAL A 78 3.95 5.37 -0.42
CA VAL A 78 3.14 6.40 -1.05
C VAL A 78 2.21 5.82 -2.10
N ILE A 79 1.07 6.49 -2.30
CA ILE A 79 0.19 6.37 -3.46
C ILE A 79 0.06 7.78 -4.03
N VAL A 80 0.44 7.99 -5.29
CA VAL A 80 0.58 9.34 -5.86
C VAL A 80 -0.34 9.54 -7.04
N ALA A 81 -1.33 10.42 -6.89
CA ALA A 81 -2.15 10.92 -7.98
C ALA A 81 -1.46 12.14 -8.61
N VAL A 82 -0.75 11.91 -9.70
CA VAL A 82 -0.12 12.98 -10.49
C VAL A 82 -1.11 13.46 -11.53
N HIS A 83 -1.40 14.77 -11.55
CA HIS A 83 -2.29 15.35 -12.56
C HIS A 83 -1.64 16.49 -13.34
N ASP A 84 -2.12 16.68 -14.56
CA ASP A 84 -1.79 17.79 -15.46
C ASP A 84 -3.12 18.40 -15.94
N GLY A 85 -3.61 19.39 -15.21
CA GLY A 85 -4.94 19.94 -15.42
C GLY A 85 -6.02 18.86 -15.24
N ASP A 86 -6.73 18.56 -16.33
CA ASP A 86 -7.82 17.56 -16.33
C ASP A 86 -7.37 16.15 -16.72
N ARG A 87 -6.08 15.87 -16.67
CA ARG A 87 -5.52 14.55 -16.96
C ARG A 87 -4.87 13.96 -15.71
N LEU A 88 -5.08 12.67 -15.49
CA LEU A 88 -4.47 11.87 -14.43
C LEU A 88 -3.47 10.88 -15.02
N LEU A 89 -2.29 10.78 -14.42
CA LEU A 89 -1.33 9.74 -14.76
C LEU A 89 -1.81 8.40 -14.20
N LEU A 90 -2.00 7.42 -15.08
CA LEU A 90 -2.31 6.05 -14.70
C LEU A 90 -1.20 5.11 -15.16
N THR A 91 -0.95 4.07 -14.36
CA THR A 91 0.09 3.08 -14.61
C THR A 91 -0.48 1.67 -14.65
N ARG A 92 0.24 0.74 -15.27
CA ARG A 92 -0.01 -0.71 -15.19
C ARG A 92 1.29 -1.42 -14.85
N TYR A 93 1.27 -2.22 -13.81
CA TYR A 93 2.43 -3.00 -13.39
C TYR A 93 2.68 -4.20 -14.30
N ARG A 94 3.95 -4.45 -14.62
CA ARG A 94 4.39 -5.61 -15.38
C ARG A 94 4.27 -6.88 -14.53
N GLY A 95 3.82 -7.98 -15.15
CA GLY A 95 3.83 -9.30 -14.52
C GLY A 95 2.81 -9.53 -13.41
N ARG A 96 1.98 -8.55 -13.06
CA ARG A 96 0.91 -8.74 -12.08
C ARG A 96 -0.36 -9.28 -12.72
N PRO A 97 -1.10 -10.21 -12.07
CA PRO A 97 -2.38 -10.72 -12.57
C PRO A 97 -3.46 -9.64 -12.60
N PHE A 98 -3.29 -8.57 -11.82
CA PHE A 98 -4.21 -7.44 -11.77
C PHE A 98 -3.96 -6.50 -12.96
N LYS A 99 -4.92 -6.46 -13.88
CA LYS A 99 -4.82 -5.70 -15.14
C LYS A 99 -5.44 -4.30 -15.09
N LYS A 100 -6.02 -3.89 -13.97
CA LYS A 100 -6.59 -2.54 -13.81
C LYS A 100 -5.46 -1.50 -13.72
N TYR A 101 -5.78 -0.29 -14.11
CA TYR A 101 -4.89 0.85 -13.89
C TYR A 101 -4.66 1.11 -12.41
N ALA A 102 -3.48 1.61 -12.10
CA ALA A 102 -3.04 2.00 -10.76
C ALA A 102 -2.50 3.43 -10.79
N LEU A 103 -2.24 3.97 -9.63
CA LEU A 103 -1.42 5.17 -9.43
C LEU A 103 0.02 4.76 -9.15
N ILE A 104 0.96 5.70 -9.29
CA ILE A 104 2.36 5.52 -8.85
C ILE A 104 2.37 5.15 -7.38
N ALA A 105 3.19 4.16 -7.01
CA ALA A 105 3.24 3.68 -5.63
C ALA A 105 4.58 3.02 -5.31
N GLY A 106 5.20 3.44 -4.22
CA GLY A 106 6.44 2.84 -3.76
C GLY A 106 6.68 2.97 -2.28
N PHE A 107 7.67 2.23 -1.79
CA PHE A 107 8.03 2.23 -0.39
C PHE A 107 8.95 3.40 -0.04
N ASN A 108 8.74 3.95 1.15
CA ASN A 108 9.67 4.90 1.74
C ASN A 108 10.97 4.18 2.12
N GLU A 109 12.10 4.80 1.82
CA GLU A 109 13.43 4.28 2.14
C GLU A 109 14.01 4.91 3.40
N ILE A 110 15.02 4.23 3.99
CA ILE A 110 15.68 4.71 5.20
C ILE A 110 16.37 6.05 4.91
N GLY A 111 15.96 7.07 5.66
CA GLY A 111 16.53 8.41 5.55
C GLY A 111 15.76 9.36 4.64
N GLU A 112 14.71 8.86 3.94
CA GLU A 112 13.82 9.71 3.16
C GLU A 112 12.69 10.31 4.02
N SER A 113 12.30 11.54 3.70
CA SER A 113 10.98 12.05 4.06
C SER A 113 9.92 11.41 3.15
N ILE A 114 8.67 11.43 3.56
CA ILE A 114 7.61 10.85 2.74
C ILE A 114 7.38 11.67 1.45
N GLU A 115 7.65 12.97 1.50
CA GLU A 115 7.62 13.88 0.35
C GLU A 115 8.75 13.57 -0.65
N ASP A 116 9.96 13.25 -0.16
CA ASP A 116 11.08 12.82 -1.01
C ASP A 116 10.75 11.50 -1.71
N THR A 117 10.09 10.57 -1.00
CA THR A 117 9.60 9.32 -1.60
C THR A 117 8.64 9.60 -2.76
N VAL A 118 7.72 10.56 -2.61
CA VAL A 118 6.82 10.96 -3.73
C VAL A 118 7.62 11.43 -4.93
N HIS A 119 8.59 12.31 -4.74
CA HIS A 119 9.41 12.84 -5.83
C HIS A 119 10.24 11.75 -6.51
N ARG A 120 10.86 10.86 -5.73
CA ARG A 120 11.68 9.75 -6.22
C ARG A 120 10.85 8.77 -7.03
N GLU A 121 9.76 8.26 -6.48
CA GLU A 121 8.91 7.26 -7.14
C GLU A 121 8.31 7.78 -8.46
N VAL A 122 7.85 9.03 -8.49
CA VAL A 122 7.34 9.63 -9.74
C VAL A 122 8.45 9.79 -10.77
N MET A 123 9.66 10.14 -10.34
CA MET A 123 10.80 10.25 -11.23
C MET A 123 11.27 8.88 -11.74
N GLU A 124 11.35 7.87 -10.87
CA GLU A 124 11.80 6.52 -11.23
C GLU A 124 10.82 5.82 -12.14
N GLU A 125 9.53 5.79 -11.80
CA GLU A 125 8.52 5.05 -12.55
C GLU A 125 8.10 5.72 -13.86
N ALA A 126 8.03 7.06 -13.88
CA ALA A 126 7.47 7.82 -15.02
C ALA A 126 8.40 8.86 -15.65
N GLY A 127 9.55 9.16 -15.05
CA GLY A 127 10.49 10.18 -15.52
C GLY A 127 9.95 11.61 -15.41
N LEU A 128 9.00 11.85 -14.49
CA LEU A 128 8.32 13.12 -14.35
C LEU A 128 8.75 13.85 -13.06
N ARG A 129 8.68 15.18 -13.09
CA ARG A 129 8.79 16.02 -11.90
C ARG A 129 7.42 16.49 -11.47
N VAL A 130 7.25 16.66 -10.16
CA VAL A 130 5.99 17.09 -9.55
C VAL A 130 6.21 18.22 -8.56
N LYS A 131 5.16 19.00 -8.34
CA LYS A 131 5.08 20.12 -7.40
C LYS A 131 3.74 20.14 -6.68
N ASN A 132 3.58 21.06 -5.73
CA ASN A 132 2.34 21.30 -4.99
C ASN A 132 1.79 20.00 -4.36
N LEU A 133 2.70 19.24 -3.71
CA LEU A 133 2.33 18.00 -3.02
C LEU A 133 1.33 18.30 -1.91
N ARG A 134 0.21 17.59 -1.94
CA ARG A 134 -0.84 17.69 -0.94
C ARG A 134 -1.18 16.30 -0.41
N PHE A 135 -0.98 16.10 0.89
CA PHE A 135 -1.42 14.87 1.55
C PHE A 135 -2.94 14.76 1.45
N TYR A 136 -3.41 13.61 1.00
CA TYR A 136 -4.83 13.33 0.87
C TYR A 136 -5.36 12.56 2.08
N LYS A 137 -4.81 11.36 2.32
CA LYS A 137 -5.29 10.44 3.36
C LYS A 137 -4.28 9.31 3.56
N SER A 138 -4.28 8.68 4.73
CA SER A 138 -3.59 7.41 4.93
C SER A 138 -4.56 6.24 5.00
N GLN A 139 -4.09 5.05 4.59
CA GLN A 139 -4.83 3.80 4.70
C GLN A 139 -3.90 2.68 5.17
N PRO A 140 -4.21 2.00 6.29
CA PRO A 140 -3.50 0.77 6.63
C PRO A 140 -3.86 -0.32 5.61
N TRP A 141 -2.81 -0.88 4.99
CA TRP A 141 -2.91 -1.97 4.04
C TRP A 141 -2.30 -3.23 4.64
N VAL A 142 -3.04 -3.83 5.57
CA VAL A 142 -2.58 -4.93 6.45
C VAL A 142 -2.21 -6.22 5.73
N PHE A 143 -2.61 -6.37 4.46
CA PHE A 143 -2.26 -7.53 3.63
C PHE A 143 -0.77 -7.64 3.31
N THR A 144 -0.05 -6.52 3.33
CA THR A 144 1.39 -6.43 3.05
C THR A 144 2.15 -5.66 4.13
N ASP A 145 1.55 -5.52 5.32
CA ASP A 145 2.11 -4.80 6.48
C ASP A 145 2.46 -3.34 6.14
N THR A 146 1.66 -2.70 5.27
CA THR A 146 1.93 -1.37 4.73
C THR A 146 1.01 -0.31 5.34
N LEU A 147 1.55 0.87 5.58
CA LEU A 147 0.79 2.10 5.78
C LEU A 147 0.89 2.93 4.50
N LEU A 148 -0.19 2.96 3.72
CA LEU A 148 -0.28 3.77 2.50
C LEU A 148 -0.54 5.23 2.85
N MET A 149 0.19 6.14 2.22
CA MET A 149 0.04 7.59 2.33
C MET A 149 -0.28 8.15 0.95
N GLY A 150 -1.52 8.61 0.76
CA GLY A 150 -2.02 9.18 -0.49
C GLY A 150 -1.60 10.64 -0.65
N PHE A 151 -0.99 10.95 -1.79
CA PHE A 151 -0.63 12.30 -2.20
C PHE A 151 -1.26 12.65 -3.53
N VAL A 152 -1.66 13.91 -3.65
CA VAL A 152 -2.05 14.53 -4.91
C VAL A 152 -1.00 15.56 -5.25
N CYS A 153 -0.52 15.58 -6.48
CA CYS A 153 0.48 16.54 -6.93
C CYS A 153 0.27 16.93 -8.39
N GLU A 154 0.77 18.10 -8.74
CA GLU A 154 0.73 18.63 -10.09
C GLU A 154 2.02 18.26 -10.84
N LEU A 155 1.89 18.03 -12.13
CA LEU A 155 3.04 17.94 -13.04
C LEU A 155 3.86 19.25 -12.98
N ASP A 156 5.19 19.11 -12.94
CA ASP A 156 6.13 20.21 -13.02
C ASP A 156 7.00 20.10 -14.29
N GLY A 157 6.67 20.87 -15.31
CA GLY A 157 7.41 20.92 -16.56
C GLY A 157 6.86 20.00 -17.65
N SER A 158 7.71 19.18 -18.27
CA SER A 158 7.34 18.34 -19.42
C SER A 158 6.44 17.18 -19.01
N ASN A 159 5.39 16.91 -19.80
CA ASN A 159 4.49 15.77 -19.63
C ASN A 159 4.94 14.50 -20.38
N ARG A 160 6.17 14.50 -20.93
CA ARG A 160 6.72 13.33 -21.62
C ARG A 160 7.08 12.25 -20.62
N ILE A 161 6.36 11.14 -20.68
CA ILE A 161 6.57 9.97 -19.82
C ILE A 161 7.77 9.17 -20.34
N THR A 162 8.61 8.74 -19.40
CA THR A 162 9.69 7.76 -19.63
C THR A 162 9.49 6.63 -18.64
N VAL A 163 8.94 5.52 -19.11
CA VAL A 163 8.56 4.38 -18.25
C VAL A 163 9.78 3.57 -17.83
N GLN A 164 9.86 3.23 -16.55
CA GLN A 164 10.80 2.23 -16.05
C GLN A 164 10.29 0.82 -16.42
N GLU A 165 10.79 0.27 -17.50
CA GLU A 165 10.31 -1.00 -18.09
C GLU A 165 10.46 -2.23 -17.18
N SER A 166 11.28 -2.18 -16.13
CA SER A 166 11.43 -3.26 -15.15
C SER A 166 10.19 -3.42 -14.25
N GLU A 167 9.45 -2.34 -13.99
CA GLU A 167 8.34 -2.32 -13.04
C GLU A 167 6.99 -2.08 -13.70
N LEU A 168 6.94 -1.16 -14.65
CA LEU A 168 5.72 -0.80 -15.35
C LEU A 168 5.66 -1.43 -16.75
N ALA A 169 4.48 -1.88 -17.12
CA ALA A 169 4.13 -2.25 -18.48
C ALA A 169 3.67 -1.04 -19.30
N GLU A 170 3.07 -0.06 -18.63
CA GLU A 170 2.46 1.12 -19.25
C GLU A 170 2.36 2.25 -18.23
N ALA A 171 2.56 3.49 -18.69
CA ALA A 171 2.16 4.71 -17.99
C ALA A 171 1.59 5.69 -19.04
N SER A 172 0.43 6.26 -18.78
CA SER A 172 -0.27 7.12 -19.74
C SER A 172 -1.15 8.15 -19.04
N TRP A 173 -1.33 9.30 -19.72
CA TRP A 173 -2.24 10.36 -19.31
C TRP A 173 -3.66 10.04 -19.78
N HIS A 174 -4.62 10.08 -18.86
CA HIS A 174 -6.04 9.86 -19.11
C HIS A 174 -6.85 11.10 -18.75
N LEU A 175 -7.73 11.52 -19.65
CA LEU A 175 -8.68 12.58 -19.33
C LEU A 175 -9.63 12.13 -18.22
N ARG A 176 -10.04 13.06 -17.39
CA ARG A 176 -11.03 12.86 -16.33
C ARG A 176 -12.29 12.13 -16.84
N SER A 177 -12.77 12.53 -18.03
CA SER A 177 -13.94 11.95 -18.68
C SER A 177 -13.75 10.52 -19.20
N GLU A 178 -12.50 10.06 -19.32
CA GLU A 178 -12.16 8.70 -19.80
C GLU A 178 -11.95 7.71 -18.66
N LEU A 179 -11.93 8.19 -17.39
CA LEU A 179 -11.71 7.33 -16.24
C LEU A 179 -12.93 6.44 -16.01
N PRO A 180 -12.72 5.11 -15.82
CA PRO A 180 -13.81 4.18 -15.59
C PRO A 180 -14.50 4.42 -14.25
N GLU A 181 -15.80 4.11 -14.18
CA GLU A 181 -16.63 4.30 -13.00
C GLU A 181 -16.54 3.17 -11.97
N ASP A 182 -15.88 2.08 -12.33
CA ASP A 182 -15.88 0.83 -11.53
C ASP A 182 -14.58 0.67 -10.69
N TYR A 183 -14.03 1.72 -10.15
CA TYR A 183 -12.91 1.57 -9.22
C TYR A 183 -13.38 1.07 -7.85
N SER A 184 -12.65 0.07 -7.34
CA SER A 184 -12.91 -0.50 -6.02
C SER A 184 -12.69 0.54 -4.92
N HIS A 185 -13.72 0.83 -4.14
CA HIS A 185 -13.65 1.68 -2.96
C HIS A 185 -12.87 1.05 -1.78
N ILE A 186 -12.35 -0.17 -1.94
CA ILE A 186 -11.60 -0.88 -0.89
C ILE A 186 -10.17 -0.34 -0.78
N SER A 187 -9.58 0.14 -1.88
CA SER A 187 -8.20 0.62 -1.91
C SER A 187 -8.12 2.13 -2.03
N LEU A 188 -7.11 2.70 -1.38
CA LEU A 188 -6.80 4.12 -1.49
C LEU A 188 -6.59 4.56 -2.95
N THR A 189 -5.92 3.72 -3.76
CA THR A 189 -5.76 3.94 -5.20
C THR A 189 -7.09 4.12 -5.91
N GLY A 190 -8.03 3.20 -5.70
CA GLY A 190 -9.35 3.27 -6.33
C GLY A 190 -10.14 4.49 -5.86
N GLU A 191 -10.10 4.79 -4.56
CA GLU A 191 -10.73 5.98 -4.00
C GLU A 191 -10.17 7.26 -4.64
N MET A 192 -8.85 7.41 -4.73
CA MET A 192 -8.23 8.61 -5.29
C MET A 192 -8.54 8.80 -6.77
N ILE A 193 -8.53 7.73 -7.58
CA ILE A 193 -8.92 7.80 -8.99
C ILE A 193 -10.38 8.26 -9.12
N GLU A 194 -11.28 7.72 -8.31
CA GLU A 194 -12.69 8.11 -8.31
C GLU A 194 -12.90 9.56 -7.85
N GLN A 195 -12.18 10.01 -6.82
CA GLN A 195 -12.27 11.41 -6.37
C GLN A 195 -11.76 12.38 -7.44
N PHE A 196 -10.69 12.01 -8.18
CA PHE A 196 -10.24 12.79 -9.32
C PHE A 196 -11.30 12.81 -10.43
N ARG A 197 -11.89 11.67 -10.79
CA ARG A 197 -12.97 11.56 -11.78
C ARG A 197 -14.15 12.49 -11.44
N LEU A 198 -14.50 12.58 -10.16
CA LEU A 198 -15.58 13.43 -9.65
C LEU A 198 -15.21 14.91 -9.49
N GLY A 199 -13.98 15.32 -9.83
CA GLY A 199 -13.53 16.71 -9.69
C GLY A 199 -13.34 17.15 -8.23
N ARG A 200 -13.03 16.23 -7.33
CA ARG A 200 -12.87 16.46 -5.88
C ARG A 200 -11.41 16.42 -5.40
N LEU A 201 -10.49 16.07 -6.28
CA LEU A 201 -9.04 16.15 -6.09
C LEU A 201 -8.44 17.22 -6.98
#